data_d8af558da5f19ead53fc716abe9a3c68
#
_entry.id   d8af558da5f19ead53fc716abe9a3c68
#
_cell.length_a   1.000
_cell.length_b   1.000
_cell.length_c   1.000
_cell.angle_alpha   90.00
_cell.angle_beta   90.00
_cell.angle_gamma   90.00
#
_symmetry.space_group_name_H-M   'P 1'
#
loop_
_entity.id
_entity.type
_entity.pdbx_description
1 polymer ?
#
loop_
_entity_poly.entity_id
_entity_poly.type
_entity_poly.pdbx_seq_one_letter_code
_entity_poly.pdbx_strand_id
1 'polypeptide(L)'
;GNTSLESSMVGMAQKFKNSLPLLQGVGQFGSLRSPAAGAPRYISAKLHPNFRLLYQDFDLLENKIEEGEKIEPAFFLPIIPTVILNGTSGIAVGFATNILNRNPKDVVDACISILNDKRMKVLAPWIEEFKGTFTRDLENPKTWKIKGKYQIINTTTVKITAIPPNYTYETIEYILKFRRSVLNDLVSKGKLDNALRINTQETENLTTIDENGELKIFTKAEDIVKHFVEVRLKWYQIRKDFLIDKTEKQLSLVTNKARFINDIIKGKLKINNVPKETIVTYLKTNNYDTVHGTYDYLLSMSIHSLTKERYEKLLLEKEGCIIALKTLKAT
;
A
#
# COMPACT_ATOMS: atom_id res chain seq x y z
N GLY A 1 -24.91 -5.67 -0.05
CA GLY A 1 -25.63 -4.52 0.51
C GLY A 1 -24.80 -3.80 1.59
N ASN A 2 -25.41 -2.85 2.27
CA ASN A 2 -24.72 -1.98 3.27
C ASN A 2 -23.98 -2.78 4.34
N THR A 3 -24.59 -3.83 4.88
CA THR A 3 -23.97 -4.68 5.92
C THR A 3 -22.66 -5.32 5.47
N SER A 4 -22.57 -5.75 4.20
CA SER A 4 -21.31 -6.33 3.67
C SER A 4 -20.22 -5.28 3.55
N LEU A 5 -20.55 -4.07 3.09
CA LEU A 5 -19.62 -2.94 3.00
C LEU A 5 -19.13 -2.52 4.38
N GLU A 6 -20.04 -2.37 5.34
CA GLU A 6 -19.72 -2.05 6.73
C GLU A 6 -18.78 -3.09 7.35
N SER A 7 -19.06 -4.38 7.17
CA SER A 7 -18.20 -5.48 7.66
C SER A 7 -16.81 -5.46 7.03
N SER A 8 -16.71 -5.16 5.74
CA SER A 8 -15.42 -5.03 5.04
C SER A 8 -14.62 -3.84 5.58
N MET A 9 -15.25 -2.67 5.74
CA MET A 9 -14.61 -1.48 6.29
C MET A 9 -14.14 -1.70 7.74
N VAL A 10 -14.97 -2.35 8.56
CA VAL A 10 -14.60 -2.74 9.93
C VAL A 10 -13.38 -3.66 9.91
N GLY A 11 -13.39 -4.69 9.08
CA GLY A 11 -12.26 -5.62 8.94
C GLY A 11 -10.96 -4.93 8.56
N MET A 12 -10.99 -4.00 7.59
CA MET A 12 -9.82 -3.22 7.15
C MET A 12 -9.29 -2.24 8.21
N ALA A 13 -10.14 -1.78 9.14
CA ALA A 13 -9.77 -0.87 10.21
C ALA A 13 -9.30 -1.59 11.49
N GLN A 14 -9.54 -2.89 11.63
CA GLN A 14 -9.15 -3.69 12.79
C GLN A 14 -7.65 -3.95 12.81
N LYS A 15 -6.93 -3.35 13.76
CA LYS A 15 -5.47 -3.46 13.89
C LYS A 15 -4.99 -4.89 14.14
N PHE A 16 -5.76 -5.69 14.86
CA PHE A 16 -5.41 -7.08 15.14
C PHE A 16 -5.59 -8.02 13.94
N LYS A 17 -6.29 -7.57 12.88
CA LYS A 17 -6.44 -8.30 11.62
C LYS A 17 -5.44 -7.86 10.54
N ASN A 18 -4.92 -6.63 10.64
CA ASN A 18 -4.08 -6.05 9.60
C ASN A 18 -2.70 -5.70 10.17
N SER A 19 -1.65 -6.25 9.59
CA SER A 19 -0.27 -5.91 9.96
C SER A 19 0.06 -4.44 9.66
N LEU A 20 -0.58 -3.87 8.63
CA LEU A 20 -0.47 -2.47 8.26
C LEU A 20 -1.86 -1.94 7.83
N PRO A 21 -2.67 -1.42 8.75
CA PRO A 21 -4.03 -0.97 8.45
C PRO A 21 -4.07 0.12 7.40
N LEU A 22 -5.02 0.04 6.46
CA LEU A 22 -5.29 1.06 5.44
C LEU A 22 -6.41 2.01 5.84
N LEU A 23 -7.27 1.58 6.75
CA LEU A 23 -8.30 2.40 7.38
C LEU A 23 -7.99 2.59 8.87
N GLN A 24 -8.34 3.74 9.38
CA GLN A 24 -8.28 4.07 10.80
C GLN A 24 -9.71 4.17 11.33
N GLY A 25 -10.05 3.26 12.25
CA GLY A 25 -11.32 3.31 12.96
C GLY A 25 -11.34 4.37 14.05
N VAL A 26 -12.49 4.98 14.25
CA VAL A 26 -12.79 5.89 15.37
C VAL A 26 -14.00 5.32 16.11
N GLY A 27 -13.82 5.04 17.40
CA GLY A 27 -14.79 4.33 18.24
C GLY A 27 -14.38 2.88 18.48
N GLN A 28 -15.34 2.01 18.82
CA GLN A 28 -15.10 0.62 19.19
C GLN A 28 -15.02 -0.28 17.95
N PHE A 29 -13.83 -0.67 17.54
CA PHE A 29 -13.58 -1.59 16.43
C PHE A 29 -13.22 -3.02 16.87
N GLY A 30 -13.35 -3.32 18.14
CA GLY A 30 -12.97 -4.63 18.70
C GLY A 30 -11.48 -4.76 18.97
N SER A 31 -11.11 -5.94 19.43
CA SER A 31 -9.72 -6.35 19.72
C SER A 31 -9.55 -7.83 19.36
N LEU A 32 -8.33 -8.34 19.41
CA LEU A 32 -8.07 -9.78 19.18
C LEU A 32 -8.91 -10.67 20.10
N ARG A 33 -9.19 -10.22 21.33
CA ARG A 33 -9.96 -10.97 22.34
C ARG A 33 -11.47 -10.82 22.19
N SER A 34 -11.93 -9.64 21.77
CA SER A 34 -13.33 -9.31 21.56
C SER A 34 -13.46 -8.67 20.17
N PRO A 35 -13.54 -9.48 19.10
CA PRO A 35 -13.43 -8.99 17.73
C PRO A 35 -14.67 -8.24 17.24
N ALA A 36 -15.77 -8.26 18.00
CA ALA A 36 -16.99 -7.56 17.61
C ALA A 36 -16.79 -6.04 17.69
N ALA A 37 -17.11 -5.35 16.60
CA ALA A 37 -17.16 -3.89 16.56
C ALA A 37 -18.48 -3.37 17.11
N GLY A 38 -18.49 -2.11 17.52
CA GLY A 38 -19.71 -1.39 17.86
C GLY A 38 -20.66 -1.27 16.66
N ALA A 39 -21.93 -0.94 16.90
CA ALA A 39 -22.87 -0.74 15.82
C ALA A 39 -22.43 0.41 14.90
N PRO A 40 -22.61 0.29 13.55
CA PRO A 40 -22.11 1.25 12.58
C PRO A 40 -22.50 2.72 12.84
N ARG A 41 -23.66 2.93 13.43
CA ARG A 41 -24.14 4.28 13.82
C ARG A 41 -23.29 4.99 14.88
N TYR A 42 -22.45 4.26 15.61
CA TYR A 42 -21.62 4.80 16.72
C TYR A 42 -20.13 4.79 16.41
N ILE A 43 -19.74 4.30 15.24
CA ILE A 43 -18.36 4.22 14.83
C ILE A 43 -18.16 4.90 13.48
N SER A 44 -16.94 5.33 13.18
CA SER A 44 -16.59 5.88 11.89
C SER A 44 -15.19 5.42 11.46
N ALA A 45 -14.90 5.50 10.17
CA ALA A 45 -13.59 5.16 9.64
C ALA A 45 -13.10 6.26 8.71
N LYS A 46 -11.79 6.45 8.65
CA LYS A 46 -11.11 7.34 7.71
C LYS A 46 -9.88 6.65 7.13
N LEU A 47 -9.33 7.18 6.04
CA LEU A 47 -8.08 6.68 5.47
C LEU A 47 -6.96 6.79 6.50
N HIS A 48 -6.23 5.70 6.69
CA HIS A 48 -5.03 5.70 7.51
C HIS A 48 -3.89 6.40 6.75
N PRO A 49 -2.97 7.12 7.42
CA PRO A 49 -1.79 7.72 6.77
C PRO A 49 -0.98 6.73 5.93
N ASN A 50 -0.91 5.46 6.33
CA ASN A 50 -0.27 4.38 5.59
C ASN A 50 -0.79 4.23 4.16
N PHE A 51 -2.08 4.51 3.91
CA PHE A 51 -2.65 4.41 2.58
C PHE A 51 -1.91 5.29 1.57
N ARG A 52 -1.70 6.57 1.92
CA ARG A 52 -0.98 7.52 1.06
C ARG A 52 0.50 7.19 0.89
N LEU A 53 1.10 6.55 1.89
CA LEU A 53 2.50 6.10 1.81
C LEU A 53 2.65 4.89 0.88
N LEU A 54 1.68 3.97 0.91
CA LEU A 54 1.72 2.75 0.12
C LEU A 54 1.27 2.94 -1.33
N TYR A 55 0.26 3.79 -1.56
CA TYR A 55 -0.37 3.99 -2.87
C TYR A 55 -0.10 5.40 -3.38
N GLN A 56 1.01 5.59 -4.06
CA GLN A 56 1.48 6.91 -4.53
C GLN A 56 1.21 7.16 -6.01
N ASP A 57 0.89 6.13 -6.78
CA ASP A 57 0.94 6.14 -8.23
C ASP A 57 -0.43 6.09 -8.90
N PHE A 58 -1.45 6.70 -8.29
CA PHE A 58 -2.81 6.75 -8.86
C PHE A 58 -2.86 7.43 -10.24
N ASP A 59 -2.04 8.47 -10.45
CA ASP A 59 -1.98 9.20 -11.71
C ASP A 59 -1.48 8.34 -12.90
N LEU A 60 -0.87 7.18 -12.62
CA LEU A 60 -0.36 6.26 -13.65
C LEU A 60 -1.39 5.23 -14.07
N LEU A 61 -2.45 5.05 -13.28
CA LEU A 61 -3.40 3.96 -13.45
C LEU A 61 -4.61 4.42 -14.25
N GLU A 62 -5.08 3.55 -15.13
CA GLU A 62 -6.35 3.75 -15.80
C GLU A 62 -7.50 3.47 -14.82
N ASN A 63 -8.52 4.31 -14.87
CA ASN A 63 -9.74 4.10 -14.11
C ASN A 63 -10.70 3.22 -14.92
N LYS A 64 -11.44 2.37 -14.22
CA LYS A 64 -12.63 1.76 -14.77
C LYS A 64 -13.66 2.84 -15.08
N ILE A 65 -14.48 2.60 -16.11
CA ILE A 65 -15.55 3.51 -16.51
C ILE A 65 -16.87 2.77 -16.35
N GLU A 66 -17.79 3.37 -15.61
CA GLU A 66 -19.15 2.87 -15.43
C GLU A 66 -20.11 4.01 -15.75
N GLU A 67 -21.07 3.77 -16.62
CA GLU A 67 -22.05 4.77 -17.09
C GLU A 67 -21.41 6.10 -17.59
N GLY A 68 -20.18 6.04 -18.10
CA GLY A 68 -19.44 7.21 -18.59
C GLY A 68 -18.66 7.97 -17.54
N GLU A 69 -18.76 7.58 -16.27
CA GLU A 69 -17.99 8.17 -15.17
C GLU A 69 -16.78 7.32 -14.80
N LYS A 70 -15.70 7.98 -14.41
CA LYS A 70 -14.51 7.30 -13.88
C LYS A 70 -14.79 6.89 -12.45
N ILE A 71 -14.62 5.59 -12.20
CA ILE A 71 -14.70 4.99 -10.87
C ILE A 71 -13.30 4.64 -10.33
N GLU A 72 -13.17 3.52 -9.61
CA GLU A 72 -11.87 3.11 -9.04
C GLU A 72 -10.85 2.77 -10.14
N PRO A 73 -9.54 2.79 -9.82
CA PRO A 73 -8.50 2.29 -10.72
C PRO A 73 -8.74 0.83 -11.12
N ALA A 74 -8.29 0.44 -12.31
CA ALA A 74 -8.38 -0.93 -12.80
C ALA A 74 -7.76 -1.94 -11.82
N PHE A 75 -6.70 -1.54 -11.13
CA PHE A 75 -6.08 -2.24 -10.01
C PHE A 75 -5.32 -1.24 -9.12
N PHE A 76 -4.92 -1.69 -7.92
CA PHE A 76 -4.13 -0.87 -7.01
C PHE A 76 -2.66 -1.26 -7.07
N LEU A 77 -1.77 -0.28 -7.11
CA LEU A 77 -0.33 -0.45 -7.23
C LEU A 77 0.40 0.05 -5.97
N PRO A 78 0.51 -0.77 -4.92
CA PRO A 78 1.24 -0.40 -3.71
C PRO A 78 2.77 -0.47 -3.93
N ILE A 79 3.54 0.16 -3.04
CA ILE A 79 5.01 0.09 -3.07
C ILE A 79 5.57 -1.22 -2.50
N ILE A 80 4.78 -1.96 -1.71
CA ILE A 80 5.07 -3.30 -1.17
C ILE A 80 3.82 -4.19 -1.31
N PRO A 81 3.94 -5.52 -1.37
CA PRO A 81 2.82 -6.42 -1.65
C PRO A 81 1.83 -6.50 -0.46
N THR A 82 0.82 -5.64 -0.47
CA THR A 82 -0.19 -5.54 0.61
C THR A 82 -1.02 -6.81 0.79
N VAL A 83 -1.16 -7.62 -0.25
CA VAL A 83 -1.89 -8.89 -0.22
C VAL A 83 -1.30 -9.89 0.79
N ILE A 84 0.04 -9.93 0.94
CA ILE A 84 0.68 -10.78 1.95
C ILE A 84 0.95 -10.02 3.25
N LEU A 85 0.96 -8.71 3.20
CA LEU A 85 1.18 -7.87 4.36
C LEU A 85 0.01 -7.96 5.33
N ASN A 86 -1.20 -7.71 4.83
CA ASN A 86 -2.43 -7.75 5.61
C ASN A 86 -3.18 -9.09 5.48
N GLY A 87 -2.69 -9.98 4.65
CA GLY A 87 -3.40 -11.19 4.31
C GLY A 87 -4.70 -10.92 3.52
N THR A 88 -5.33 -11.97 3.10
CA THR A 88 -6.66 -11.90 2.49
C THR A 88 -7.35 -13.25 2.60
N SER A 89 -8.65 -13.23 2.77
CA SER A 89 -9.48 -14.44 2.74
C SER A 89 -10.76 -14.14 2.01
N GLY A 90 -11.15 -15.04 1.10
CA GLY A 90 -12.36 -14.88 0.32
C GLY A 90 -12.69 -16.14 -0.47
N ILE A 91 -13.96 -16.28 -0.80
CA ILE A 91 -14.50 -17.37 -1.58
C ILE A 91 -15.17 -16.77 -2.81
N ALA A 92 -14.85 -17.31 -3.98
CA ALA A 92 -15.50 -16.99 -5.25
C ALA A 92 -16.01 -18.26 -5.92
N VAL A 93 -16.73 -18.13 -7.02
CA VAL A 93 -17.21 -19.29 -7.79
C VAL A 93 -16.01 -20.03 -8.39
N GLY A 94 -15.76 -21.25 -7.94
CA GLY A 94 -14.67 -22.10 -8.39
C GLY A 94 -13.30 -21.83 -7.78
N PHE A 95 -13.12 -20.75 -7.01
CA PHE A 95 -11.85 -20.36 -6.42
C PHE A 95 -11.99 -19.85 -4.99
N ALA A 96 -10.92 -19.99 -4.22
CA ALA A 96 -10.82 -19.41 -2.89
C ALA A 96 -9.41 -18.88 -2.68
N THR A 97 -9.25 -17.92 -1.77
CA THR A 97 -7.97 -17.44 -1.28
C THR A 97 -7.95 -17.45 0.24
N ASN A 98 -6.82 -17.80 0.82
CA ASN A 98 -6.56 -17.69 2.26
C ASN A 98 -5.07 -17.44 2.47
N ILE A 99 -4.69 -16.18 2.56
CA ILE A 99 -3.31 -15.72 2.71
C ILE A 99 -3.18 -15.09 4.09
N LEU A 100 -2.28 -15.64 4.89
CA LEU A 100 -2.04 -15.15 6.25
C LEU A 100 -1.18 -13.88 6.25
N ASN A 101 -1.33 -13.07 7.29
CA ASN A 101 -0.55 -11.83 7.46
C ASN A 101 0.94 -12.11 7.64
N ARG A 102 1.77 -11.16 7.22
CA ARG A 102 3.23 -11.17 7.40
C ARG A 102 3.71 -9.92 8.14
N ASN A 103 4.86 -10.04 8.80
CA ASN A 103 5.48 -8.89 9.44
C ASN A 103 5.91 -7.86 8.38
N PRO A 104 5.53 -6.57 8.53
CA PRO A 104 5.87 -5.52 7.57
C PRO A 104 7.37 -5.43 7.28
N LYS A 105 8.20 -5.55 8.31
CA LYS A 105 9.65 -5.50 8.16
C LYS A 105 10.17 -6.68 7.34
N ASP A 106 9.70 -7.90 7.58
CA ASP A 106 10.13 -9.08 6.84
C ASP A 106 9.72 -9.01 5.36
N VAL A 107 8.55 -8.43 5.06
CA VAL A 107 8.10 -8.19 3.68
C VAL A 107 8.99 -7.18 2.96
N VAL A 108 9.34 -6.07 3.62
CA VAL A 108 10.28 -5.07 3.07
C VAL A 108 11.66 -5.69 2.85
N ASP A 109 12.19 -6.41 3.85
CA ASP A 109 13.50 -7.10 3.75
C ASP A 109 13.51 -8.15 2.62
N ALA A 110 12.37 -8.82 2.37
CA ALA A 110 12.23 -9.75 1.25
C ALA A 110 12.28 -9.03 -0.10
N CYS A 111 11.56 -7.91 -0.27
CA CYS A 111 11.65 -7.08 -1.48
C CYS A 111 13.09 -6.59 -1.73
N ILE A 112 13.76 -6.08 -0.69
CA ILE A 112 15.15 -5.64 -0.77
C ILE A 112 16.10 -6.80 -1.13
N SER A 113 15.85 -7.99 -0.61
CA SER A 113 16.65 -9.18 -0.92
C SER A 113 16.56 -9.55 -2.40
N ILE A 114 15.35 -9.50 -2.99
CA ILE A 114 15.15 -9.76 -4.42
C ILE A 114 15.88 -8.70 -5.27
N LEU A 115 15.73 -7.42 -4.93
CA LEU A 115 16.38 -6.32 -5.65
C LEU A 115 17.91 -6.39 -5.63
N ASN A 116 18.49 -7.10 -4.66
CA ASN A 116 19.94 -7.30 -4.52
C ASN A 116 20.39 -8.72 -4.89
N ASP A 117 19.55 -9.52 -5.56
CA ASP A 117 19.83 -10.92 -5.93
C ASP A 117 20.24 -11.80 -4.73
N LYS A 118 19.71 -11.49 -3.54
CA LYS A 118 19.98 -12.23 -2.31
C LYS A 118 18.88 -13.23 -2.00
N ARG A 119 19.24 -14.28 -1.29
CA ARG A 119 18.26 -15.26 -0.80
C ARG A 119 17.34 -14.63 0.24
N MET A 120 16.03 -14.75 0.02
CA MET A 120 15.01 -14.35 1.01
C MET A 120 14.98 -15.31 2.19
N LYS A 121 14.64 -14.76 3.35
CA LYS A 121 14.21 -15.56 4.50
C LYS A 121 12.82 -16.13 4.27
N VAL A 122 12.48 -17.18 5.00
CA VAL A 122 11.12 -17.72 5.04
C VAL A 122 10.17 -16.66 5.61
N LEU A 123 9.12 -16.32 4.86
CA LEU A 123 8.09 -15.38 5.29
C LEU A 123 7.03 -16.11 6.13
N ALA A 124 7.32 -16.28 7.42
CA ALA A 124 6.37 -16.85 8.35
C ALA A 124 5.16 -15.92 8.58
N PRO A 125 3.96 -16.47 8.83
CA PRO A 125 2.84 -15.67 9.29
C PRO A 125 3.18 -14.90 10.56
N TRP A 126 2.53 -13.74 10.74
CA TRP A 126 2.79 -12.88 11.88
C TRP A 126 1.52 -12.16 12.34
N ILE A 127 1.34 -12.09 13.64
CA ILE A 127 0.28 -11.33 14.29
C ILE A 127 0.93 -10.58 15.46
N GLU A 128 0.76 -9.28 15.54
CA GLU A 128 1.46 -8.40 16.48
C GLU A 128 1.32 -8.83 17.95
N GLU A 129 0.11 -9.22 18.35
CA GLU A 129 -0.18 -9.60 19.73
C GLU A 129 0.12 -11.07 20.06
N PHE A 130 0.41 -11.90 19.07
CA PHE A 130 0.65 -13.33 19.27
C PHE A 130 2.11 -13.60 19.63
N LYS A 131 2.35 -14.18 20.80
CA LYS A 131 3.69 -14.50 21.34
C LYS A 131 4.10 -15.97 21.15
N GLY A 132 3.29 -16.76 20.46
CA GLY A 132 3.62 -18.14 20.08
C GLY A 132 4.50 -18.22 18.83
N THR A 133 4.54 -19.38 18.19
CA THR A 133 5.40 -19.65 17.03
C THR A 133 4.60 -20.16 15.83
N PHE A 134 5.06 -19.79 14.64
CA PHE A 134 4.62 -20.35 13.36
C PHE A 134 5.79 -21.17 12.78
N THR A 135 5.55 -22.44 12.51
CA THR A 135 6.55 -23.32 11.89
C THR A 135 5.99 -23.88 10.59
N ARG A 136 6.71 -23.70 9.48
CA ARG A 136 6.30 -24.25 8.18
C ARG A 136 6.33 -25.76 8.21
N ASP A 137 5.31 -26.42 7.70
CA ASP A 137 5.31 -27.85 7.49
C ASP A 137 6.32 -28.23 6.40
N LEU A 138 7.05 -29.35 6.59
CA LEU A 138 8.09 -29.77 5.67
C LEU A 138 7.52 -30.44 4.41
N GLU A 139 6.39 -31.12 4.53
CA GLU A 139 5.75 -31.84 3.43
C GLU A 139 4.86 -30.90 2.60
N ASN A 140 4.17 -29.97 3.27
CA ASN A 140 3.30 -28.99 2.60
C ASN A 140 3.73 -27.55 2.94
N PRO A 141 4.44 -26.85 2.05
CA PRO A 141 4.95 -25.50 2.32
C PRO A 141 3.85 -24.44 2.49
N LYS A 142 2.59 -24.73 2.18
CA LYS A 142 1.43 -23.88 2.42
C LYS A 142 0.86 -24.03 3.82
N THR A 143 1.29 -25.05 4.56
CA THR A 143 0.76 -25.38 5.89
C THR A 143 1.67 -24.85 6.97
N TRP A 144 1.07 -24.23 7.97
CA TRP A 144 1.76 -23.69 9.14
C TRP A 144 1.26 -24.34 10.40
N LYS A 145 2.18 -24.90 11.18
CA LYS A 145 1.94 -25.38 12.54
C LYS A 145 2.07 -24.18 13.48
N ILE A 146 1.01 -23.90 14.21
CA ILE A 146 0.90 -22.75 15.12
C ILE A 146 0.92 -23.28 16.53
N LYS A 147 1.91 -22.85 17.32
CA LYS A 147 2.07 -23.28 18.70
C LYS A 147 1.94 -22.08 19.64
N GLY A 148 1.05 -22.20 20.61
CA GLY A 148 0.94 -21.26 21.73
C GLY A 148 2.17 -21.34 22.65
N LYS A 149 2.16 -20.56 23.71
CA LYS A 149 3.26 -20.49 24.68
C LYS A 149 2.76 -20.76 26.09
N TYR A 150 3.51 -21.54 26.85
CA TYR A 150 3.24 -21.77 28.27
C TYR A 150 4.54 -21.80 29.07
N GLN A 151 4.41 -21.71 30.37
CA GLN A 151 5.49 -21.84 31.34
C GLN A 151 5.06 -22.82 32.44
N ILE A 152 5.93 -23.75 32.80
CA ILE A 152 5.76 -24.62 33.97
C ILE A 152 6.26 -23.82 35.18
N ILE A 153 5.33 -23.38 36.03
CA ILE A 153 5.67 -22.55 37.20
C ILE A 153 6.22 -23.41 38.32
N ASN A 154 5.60 -24.58 38.54
CA ASN A 154 6.03 -25.57 39.53
C ASN A 154 5.51 -26.97 39.15
N THR A 155 5.72 -27.95 40.01
CA THR A 155 5.35 -29.36 39.77
C THR A 155 3.85 -29.62 39.63
N THR A 156 3.01 -28.61 39.82
CA THR A 156 1.54 -28.73 39.74
C THR A 156 0.88 -27.60 38.92
N THR A 157 1.63 -26.60 38.51
CA THR A 157 1.06 -25.38 37.92
C THR A 157 1.70 -25.06 36.61
N VAL A 158 0.88 -24.88 35.59
CA VAL A 158 1.25 -24.40 34.24
C VAL A 158 0.52 -23.09 33.95
N LYS A 159 1.26 -22.09 33.48
CA LYS A 159 0.72 -20.81 33.03
C LYS A 159 0.79 -20.77 31.50
N ILE A 160 -0.35 -20.65 30.83
CA ILE A 160 -0.44 -20.41 29.38
C ILE A 160 -0.35 -18.90 29.16
N THR A 161 0.57 -18.46 28.31
CA THR A 161 0.86 -17.04 28.04
C THR A 161 0.57 -16.63 26.60
N ALA A 162 0.34 -17.58 25.69
CA ALA A 162 -0.11 -17.32 24.34
C ALA A 162 -0.98 -18.47 23.83
N ILE A 163 -2.07 -18.15 23.20
CA ILE A 163 -3.03 -19.08 22.60
C ILE A 163 -3.07 -18.81 21.11
N PRO A 164 -3.19 -19.85 20.25
CA PRO A 164 -3.30 -19.66 18.80
C PRO A 164 -4.43 -18.69 18.41
N PRO A 165 -4.25 -17.87 17.37
CA PRO A 165 -5.15 -16.75 17.02
C PRO A 165 -6.56 -17.17 16.63
N ASN A 166 -6.76 -18.44 16.26
CA ASN A 166 -8.08 -18.98 15.87
C ASN A 166 -9.04 -19.22 17.04
N TYR A 167 -8.59 -18.95 18.25
CA TYR A 167 -9.41 -19.05 19.45
C TYR A 167 -9.73 -17.67 19.98
N THR A 168 -11.03 -17.39 20.14
CA THR A 168 -11.52 -16.18 20.84
C THR A 168 -11.64 -16.46 22.33
N TYR A 169 -10.85 -15.77 23.15
CA TYR A 169 -10.86 -15.92 24.59
C TYR A 169 -10.87 -14.54 25.27
N GLU A 170 -11.54 -14.47 26.39
CA GLU A 170 -11.62 -13.23 27.19
C GLU A 170 -10.33 -12.90 27.94
N THR A 171 -9.45 -13.89 28.15
CA THR A 171 -8.20 -13.73 28.91
C THR A 171 -7.00 -14.23 28.10
N ILE A 172 -5.83 -13.57 28.26
CA ILE A 172 -4.56 -13.97 27.60
C ILE A 172 -3.84 -15.04 28.38
N GLU A 173 -4.01 -15.07 29.71
CA GLU A 173 -3.23 -15.91 30.60
C GLU A 173 -4.16 -16.84 31.36
N TYR A 174 -3.85 -18.13 31.33
CA TYR A 174 -4.55 -19.15 32.09
C TYR A 174 -3.57 -19.82 33.02
N ILE A 175 -3.96 -19.99 34.30
CA ILE A 175 -3.23 -20.75 35.29
C ILE A 175 -3.96 -22.07 35.47
N LEU A 176 -3.34 -23.15 35.03
CA LEU A 176 -3.86 -24.51 35.16
C LEU A 176 -3.17 -25.25 36.31
N LYS A 177 -3.95 -25.86 37.17
CA LYS A 177 -3.44 -26.72 38.25
C LYS A 177 -3.66 -28.19 37.90
N PHE A 178 -2.61 -28.96 38.05
CA PHE A 178 -2.56 -30.42 37.81
C PHE A 178 -2.24 -31.17 39.08
N ARG A 179 -2.60 -32.44 39.13
CA ARG A 179 -2.01 -33.33 40.08
C ARG A 179 -0.52 -33.56 39.67
N ARG A 180 0.39 -33.58 40.67
CA ARG A 180 1.85 -33.69 40.42
C ARG A 180 2.19 -34.87 39.49
N SER A 181 1.60 -36.06 39.79
CA SER A 181 1.84 -37.28 38.97
C SER A 181 1.41 -37.10 37.51
N VAL A 182 0.26 -36.42 37.26
CA VAL A 182 -0.26 -36.18 35.93
C VAL A 182 0.63 -35.21 35.14
N LEU A 183 1.04 -34.09 35.77
CA LEU A 183 1.91 -33.13 35.11
C LEU A 183 3.28 -33.75 34.78
N ASN A 184 3.87 -34.47 35.70
CA ASN A 184 5.14 -35.17 35.48
C ASN A 184 5.03 -36.19 34.33
N ASP A 185 3.94 -36.97 34.27
CA ASP A 185 3.69 -37.92 33.19
C ASP A 185 3.53 -37.22 31.82
N LEU A 186 2.78 -36.15 31.76
CA LEU A 186 2.58 -35.35 30.54
C LEU A 186 3.90 -34.74 30.04
N VAL A 187 4.72 -34.22 30.94
CA VAL A 187 6.03 -33.65 30.63
C VAL A 187 6.99 -34.70 30.15
N SER A 188 7.14 -35.81 30.90
CA SER A 188 8.07 -36.89 30.56
C SER A 188 7.75 -37.58 29.25
N LYS A 189 6.47 -37.69 28.87
CA LYS A 189 6.00 -38.25 27.61
C LYS A 189 5.94 -37.24 26.48
N GLY A 190 6.28 -35.95 26.68
CA GLY A 190 6.16 -34.90 25.68
C GLY A 190 4.72 -34.65 25.22
N LYS A 191 3.71 -34.99 26.03
CA LYS A 191 2.27 -34.86 25.67
C LYS A 191 1.62 -33.61 26.22
N LEU A 192 2.34 -32.75 26.92
CA LEU A 192 1.79 -31.56 27.57
C LEU A 192 1.18 -30.58 26.55
N ASP A 193 1.85 -30.35 25.42
CA ASP A 193 1.35 -29.49 24.33
C ASP A 193 -0.04 -29.93 23.84
N ASN A 194 -0.21 -31.22 23.62
CA ASN A 194 -1.47 -31.79 23.18
C ASN A 194 -2.56 -31.74 24.26
N ALA A 195 -2.19 -31.95 25.51
CA ALA A 195 -3.10 -31.86 26.64
C ALA A 195 -3.61 -30.43 26.87
N LEU A 196 -2.76 -29.43 26.63
CA LEU A 196 -3.09 -28.00 26.72
C LEU A 196 -3.91 -27.51 25.51
N ARG A 197 -4.00 -28.26 24.42
CA ARG A 197 -4.67 -27.90 23.16
C ARG A 197 -4.26 -26.54 22.60
N ILE A 198 -2.99 -26.17 22.76
CA ILE A 198 -2.43 -24.90 22.31
C ILE A 198 -1.72 -25.00 20.94
N ASN A 199 -1.83 -26.14 20.28
CA ASN A 199 -1.33 -26.36 18.93
C ASN A 199 -2.49 -26.37 17.94
N THR A 200 -2.32 -25.68 16.82
CA THR A 200 -3.27 -25.72 15.70
C THR A 200 -2.48 -25.71 14.39
N GLN A 201 -3.19 -25.87 13.30
CA GLN A 201 -2.60 -25.88 11.98
C GLN A 201 -3.48 -25.04 11.05
N GLU A 202 -2.85 -24.26 10.18
CA GLU A 202 -3.52 -23.44 9.16
C GLU A 202 -2.88 -23.71 7.81
N THR A 203 -3.69 -23.92 6.79
CA THR A 203 -3.21 -24.13 5.42
C THR A 203 -3.62 -22.95 4.56
N GLU A 204 -2.66 -22.30 3.92
CA GLU A 204 -2.88 -21.18 3.03
C GLU A 204 -3.36 -21.66 1.66
N ASN A 205 -4.19 -20.84 1.04
CA ASN A 205 -4.50 -20.90 -0.38
C ASN A 205 -3.99 -19.61 -1.04
N LEU A 206 -2.83 -19.70 -1.67
CA LEU A 206 -2.09 -18.57 -2.23
C LEU A 206 -2.56 -18.27 -3.66
N THR A 207 -3.88 -18.07 -3.81
CA THR A 207 -4.52 -17.70 -5.07
C THR A 207 -4.73 -16.19 -5.10
N THR A 208 -4.26 -15.52 -6.14
CA THR A 208 -4.37 -14.07 -6.33
C THR A 208 -4.85 -13.74 -7.75
N ILE A 209 -5.25 -12.50 -7.97
CA ILE A 209 -5.43 -11.94 -9.30
C ILE A 209 -4.22 -11.04 -9.59
N ASP A 210 -3.60 -11.21 -10.76
CA ASP A 210 -2.44 -10.45 -11.15
C ASP A 210 -2.80 -9.08 -11.76
N GLU A 211 -1.79 -8.33 -12.22
CA GLU A 211 -1.92 -7.00 -12.82
C GLU A 211 -2.73 -6.97 -14.12
N ASN A 212 -2.92 -8.13 -14.76
CA ASN A 212 -3.70 -8.28 -16.00
C ASN A 212 -5.14 -8.72 -15.72
N GLY A 213 -5.49 -8.96 -14.45
CA GLY A 213 -6.77 -9.50 -14.05
C GLY A 213 -6.86 -11.04 -14.18
N GLU A 214 -5.72 -11.72 -14.36
CA GLU A 214 -5.66 -13.16 -14.49
C GLU A 214 -5.43 -13.86 -13.14
N LEU A 215 -6.03 -15.04 -12.99
CA LEU A 215 -5.88 -15.84 -11.78
C LEU A 215 -4.48 -16.47 -11.73
N LYS A 216 -3.80 -16.30 -10.60
CA LYS A 216 -2.47 -16.84 -10.34
C LYS A 216 -2.41 -17.62 -9.03
N ILE A 217 -1.88 -18.84 -9.10
CA ILE A 217 -1.76 -19.73 -7.93
C ILE A 217 -0.28 -19.88 -7.61
N PHE A 218 0.09 -19.55 -6.38
CA PHE A 218 1.46 -19.64 -5.90
C PHE A 218 1.64 -20.81 -4.92
N THR A 219 2.87 -21.29 -4.81
CA THR A 219 3.25 -22.36 -3.88
C THR A 219 3.69 -21.80 -2.53
N LYS A 220 4.32 -20.65 -2.52
CA LYS A 220 4.88 -19.99 -1.33
C LYS A 220 4.60 -18.49 -1.37
N ALA A 221 4.49 -17.86 -0.20
CA ALA A 221 4.33 -16.42 -0.09
C ALA A 221 5.52 -15.65 -0.70
N GLU A 222 6.72 -16.23 -0.62
CA GLU A 222 7.93 -15.69 -1.22
C GLU A 222 7.83 -15.55 -2.76
N ASP A 223 7.07 -16.42 -3.42
CA ASP A 223 6.86 -16.37 -4.87
C ASP A 223 5.93 -15.19 -5.25
N ILE A 224 4.97 -14.85 -4.37
CA ILE A 224 4.14 -13.64 -4.53
C ILE A 224 5.01 -12.39 -4.47
N VAL A 225 5.99 -12.33 -3.53
CA VAL A 225 6.91 -11.19 -3.44
C VAL A 225 7.77 -11.06 -4.69
N LYS A 226 8.29 -12.16 -5.23
CA LYS A 226 9.07 -12.14 -6.46
C LYS A 226 8.27 -11.57 -7.62
N HIS A 227 7.09 -12.14 -7.87
CA HIS A 227 6.19 -11.64 -8.90
C HIS A 227 5.86 -10.16 -8.73
N PHE A 228 5.52 -9.75 -7.50
CA PHE A 228 5.24 -8.35 -7.18
C PHE A 228 6.41 -7.43 -7.52
N VAL A 229 7.65 -7.78 -7.14
CA VAL A 229 8.84 -6.96 -7.42
C VAL A 229 9.08 -6.83 -8.91
N GLU A 230 8.92 -7.91 -9.69
CA GLU A 230 9.04 -7.89 -11.15
C GLU A 230 8.03 -6.94 -11.80
N VAL A 231 6.77 -7.03 -11.38
CA VAL A 231 5.70 -6.12 -11.84
C VAL A 231 6.01 -4.69 -11.44
N ARG A 232 6.40 -4.48 -10.17
CA ARG A 232 6.67 -3.13 -9.64
C ARG A 232 7.83 -2.44 -10.35
N LEU A 233 8.88 -3.17 -10.71
CA LEU A 233 10.00 -2.63 -11.48
C LEU A 233 9.57 -2.11 -12.86
N LYS A 234 8.68 -2.82 -13.57
CA LYS A 234 8.09 -2.33 -14.83
C LYS A 234 7.34 -1.02 -14.62
N TRP A 235 6.55 -0.93 -13.55
CA TRP A 235 5.79 0.27 -13.21
C TRP A 235 6.67 1.44 -12.76
N TYR A 236 7.84 1.20 -12.17
CA TYR A 236 8.80 2.26 -11.89
C TYR A 236 9.38 2.87 -13.17
N GLN A 237 9.58 2.07 -14.23
CA GLN A 237 9.97 2.62 -15.51
C GLN A 237 8.85 3.50 -16.12
N ILE A 238 7.60 3.02 -16.12
CA ILE A 238 6.43 3.79 -16.55
C ILE A 238 6.31 5.09 -15.76
N ARG A 239 6.49 5.03 -14.43
CA ARG A 239 6.49 6.22 -13.56
C ARG A 239 7.58 7.21 -13.94
N LYS A 240 8.78 6.74 -14.21
CA LYS A 240 9.91 7.58 -14.66
C LYS A 240 9.56 8.31 -15.94
N ASP A 241 9.07 7.61 -16.94
CA ASP A 241 8.72 8.18 -18.25
C ASP A 241 7.58 9.20 -18.11
N PHE A 242 6.55 8.89 -17.32
CA PHE A 242 5.46 9.81 -17.01
C PHE A 242 5.95 11.10 -16.30
N LEU A 243 6.82 10.97 -15.31
CA LEU A 243 7.36 12.12 -14.59
C LEU A 243 8.27 12.98 -15.48
N ILE A 244 9.03 12.37 -16.39
CA ILE A 244 9.84 13.10 -17.38
C ILE A 244 8.91 13.91 -18.29
N ASP A 245 7.92 13.28 -18.92
CA ASP A 245 6.97 13.96 -19.81
C ASP A 245 6.23 15.11 -19.09
N LYS A 246 5.73 14.85 -17.89
CA LYS A 246 5.06 15.87 -17.05
C LYS A 246 5.97 17.05 -16.73
N THR A 247 7.23 16.78 -16.40
CA THR A 247 8.20 17.83 -16.05
C THR A 247 8.67 18.60 -17.30
N GLU A 248 8.83 17.95 -18.45
CA GLU A 248 9.14 18.59 -19.72
C GLU A 248 8.01 19.54 -20.17
N LYS A 249 6.75 19.12 -20.07
CA LYS A 249 5.58 19.97 -20.31
C LYS A 249 5.53 21.18 -19.37
N GLN A 250 5.81 20.96 -18.09
CA GLN A 250 5.87 22.05 -17.11
C GLN A 250 7.02 23.01 -17.41
N LEU A 251 8.20 22.51 -17.79
CA LEU A 251 9.36 23.32 -18.17
C LEU A 251 9.05 24.20 -19.39
N SER A 252 8.39 23.64 -20.43
CA SER A 252 7.95 24.40 -21.60
C SER A 252 6.99 25.51 -21.19
N LEU A 253 5.95 25.19 -20.39
CA LEU A 253 4.98 26.17 -19.87
C LEU A 253 5.64 27.34 -19.12
N VAL A 254 6.50 27.01 -18.16
CA VAL A 254 7.20 28.01 -17.34
C VAL A 254 8.15 28.85 -18.18
N THR A 255 8.87 28.22 -19.11
CA THR A 255 9.78 28.91 -20.03
C THR A 255 9.03 29.89 -20.95
N ASN A 256 7.92 29.47 -21.53
CA ASN A 256 7.12 30.35 -22.38
C ASN A 256 6.47 31.50 -21.60
N LYS A 257 5.98 31.26 -20.37
CA LYS A 257 5.46 32.32 -19.50
C LYS A 257 6.54 33.34 -19.11
N ALA A 258 7.73 32.89 -18.73
CA ALA A 258 8.83 33.77 -18.40
C ALA A 258 9.26 34.60 -19.62
N ARG A 259 9.36 33.98 -20.79
CA ARG A 259 9.70 34.65 -22.03
C ARG A 259 8.66 35.67 -22.43
N PHE A 260 7.36 35.36 -22.32
CA PHE A 260 6.25 36.26 -22.60
C PHE A 260 6.30 37.54 -21.74
N ILE A 261 6.48 37.37 -20.43
CA ILE A 261 6.63 38.50 -19.50
C ILE A 261 7.87 39.32 -19.85
N ASN A 262 8.99 38.70 -20.14
CA ASN A 262 10.24 39.39 -20.51
C ASN A 262 10.09 40.19 -21.81
N ASP A 263 9.39 39.66 -22.80
CA ASP A 263 9.16 40.34 -24.07
C ASP A 263 8.23 41.57 -23.89
N ILE A 264 7.27 41.53 -22.98
CA ILE A 264 6.46 42.66 -22.58
C ILE A 264 7.28 43.71 -21.83
N ILE A 265 8.05 43.30 -20.80
CA ILE A 265 8.88 44.22 -19.99
C ILE A 265 9.91 44.94 -20.88
N LYS A 266 10.50 44.25 -21.84
CA LYS A 266 11.49 44.81 -22.78
C LYS A 266 10.86 45.63 -23.92
N GLY A 267 9.56 45.72 -23.96
CA GLY A 267 8.81 46.44 -25.02
C GLY A 267 8.85 45.77 -26.40
N LYS A 268 9.29 44.51 -26.51
CA LYS A 268 9.26 43.72 -27.75
C LYS A 268 7.83 43.35 -28.15
N LEU A 269 6.98 43.09 -27.18
CA LEU A 269 5.58 42.80 -27.36
C LEU A 269 4.74 43.82 -26.63
N LYS A 270 3.93 44.56 -27.38
CA LYS A 270 2.90 45.48 -26.84
C LYS A 270 1.56 44.73 -26.77
N ILE A 271 0.92 44.77 -25.62
CA ILE A 271 -0.37 44.11 -25.38
C ILE A 271 -1.52 45.07 -25.17
N ASN A 272 -1.24 46.36 -24.85
CA ASN A 272 -2.24 47.40 -24.63
C ASN A 272 -2.73 47.94 -25.96
N ASN A 273 -4.05 47.97 -26.15
CA ASN A 273 -4.73 48.47 -27.34
C ASN A 273 -4.29 47.77 -28.67
N VAL A 274 -3.95 46.47 -28.58
CA VAL A 274 -3.56 45.67 -29.74
C VAL A 274 -4.55 44.53 -29.95
N PRO A 275 -5.01 44.26 -31.19
CA PRO A 275 -5.89 43.13 -31.47
C PRO A 275 -5.28 41.81 -31.04
N LYS A 276 -6.12 40.86 -30.52
CA LYS A 276 -5.69 39.53 -30.11
C LYS A 276 -4.92 38.77 -31.20
N GLU A 277 -5.35 38.92 -32.45
CA GLU A 277 -4.74 38.30 -33.62
C GLU A 277 -3.29 38.73 -33.84
N THR A 278 -2.95 39.99 -33.59
CA THR A 278 -1.59 40.52 -33.70
C THR A 278 -0.69 39.86 -32.63
N ILE A 279 -1.17 39.69 -31.40
CA ILE A 279 -0.45 39.03 -30.35
C ILE A 279 -0.24 37.55 -30.70
N VAL A 280 -1.28 36.86 -31.17
CA VAL A 280 -1.19 35.46 -31.63
C VAL A 280 -0.17 35.28 -32.77
N THR A 281 -0.17 36.22 -33.72
CA THR A 281 0.80 36.21 -34.83
C THR A 281 2.24 36.37 -34.30
N TYR A 282 2.44 37.30 -33.36
CA TYR A 282 3.75 37.45 -32.70
C TYR A 282 4.22 36.15 -32.00
N LEU A 283 3.31 35.47 -31.25
CA LEU A 283 3.62 34.23 -30.56
C LEU A 283 3.98 33.11 -31.54
N LYS A 284 3.27 32.98 -32.65
CA LYS A 284 3.57 32.04 -33.74
C LYS A 284 4.93 32.32 -34.35
N THR A 285 5.18 33.55 -34.79
CA THR A 285 6.42 33.95 -35.46
C THR A 285 7.66 33.76 -34.56
N ASN A 286 7.48 33.91 -33.25
CA ASN A 286 8.56 33.75 -32.27
C ASN A 286 8.60 32.35 -31.66
N ASN A 287 7.96 31.33 -32.25
CA ASN A 287 8.02 29.93 -31.84
C ASN A 287 7.67 29.73 -30.34
N TYR A 288 6.54 30.26 -29.91
CA TYR A 288 5.96 29.92 -28.63
C TYR A 288 5.18 28.62 -28.73
N ASP A 289 5.31 27.76 -27.73
CA ASP A 289 4.58 26.50 -27.70
C ASP A 289 3.08 26.73 -27.42
N THR A 290 2.24 25.91 -28.03
CA THR A 290 0.80 25.90 -27.76
C THR A 290 0.44 24.88 -26.69
N VAL A 291 -0.61 25.15 -25.95
CA VAL A 291 -1.25 24.18 -25.04
C VAL A 291 -2.65 23.90 -25.56
N HIS A 292 -2.94 22.63 -25.82
CA HIS A 292 -4.20 22.21 -26.50
C HIS A 292 -4.47 22.98 -27.81
N GLY A 293 -3.41 23.30 -28.56
CA GLY A 293 -3.50 24.02 -29.82
C GLY A 293 -3.78 25.52 -29.69
N THR A 294 -3.80 26.09 -28.48
CA THR A 294 -4.06 27.50 -28.21
C THR A 294 -2.94 28.17 -27.41
N TYR A 295 -2.91 29.50 -27.42
CA TYR A 295 -2.04 30.34 -26.58
C TYR A 295 -2.77 30.92 -25.37
N ASP A 296 -3.94 30.41 -25.03
CA ASP A 296 -4.78 30.99 -23.97
C ASP A 296 -4.10 31.03 -22.59
N TYR A 297 -3.18 30.09 -22.32
CA TYR A 297 -2.38 30.08 -21.10
C TYR A 297 -1.42 31.29 -20.93
N LEU A 298 -1.11 32.01 -22.01
CA LEU A 298 -0.38 33.28 -22.02
C LEU A 298 -1.35 34.45 -22.07
N LEU A 299 -2.35 34.37 -22.92
CA LEU A 299 -3.30 35.45 -23.16
C LEU A 299 -4.25 35.73 -21.99
N SER A 300 -4.49 34.71 -21.14
CA SER A 300 -5.30 34.82 -19.92
C SER A 300 -4.52 35.29 -18.68
N MET A 301 -3.22 35.61 -18.83
CA MET A 301 -2.44 36.12 -17.73
C MET A 301 -2.93 37.51 -17.30
N SER A 302 -3.16 37.65 -15.99
CA SER A 302 -3.60 38.97 -15.44
C SER A 302 -2.47 40.00 -15.53
N ILE A 303 -2.82 41.27 -15.67
CA ILE A 303 -1.84 42.38 -15.72
C ILE A 303 -0.95 42.39 -14.47
N HIS A 304 -1.48 42.04 -13.31
CA HIS A 304 -0.73 41.92 -12.06
C HIS A 304 0.34 40.81 -12.07
N SER A 305 0.25 39.88 -13.00
CA SER A 305 1.23 38.81 -13.17
C SER A 305 2.33 39.15 -14.19
N LEU A 306 2.25 40.32 -14.85
CA LEU A 306 3.24 40.75 -15.85
C LEU A 306 4.31 41.66 -15.21
N THR A 307 4.84 41.24 -14.07
CA THR A 307 5.80 42.05 -13.28
C THR A 307 7.20 41.39 -13.29
N LYS A 308 8.21 42.18 -12.92
CA LYS A 308 9.58 41.70 -12.83
C LYS A 308 9.73 40.62 -11.76
N GLU A 309 9.05 40.77 -10.63
CA GLU A 309 9.06 39.80 -9.54
C GLU A 309 8.46 38.44 -10.00
N ARG A 310 7.39 38.47 -10.79
CA ARG A 310 6.83 37.24 -11.35
C ARG A 310 7.74 36.59 -12.37
N TYR A 311 8.44 37.37 -13.18
CA TYR A 311 9.45 36.88 -14.10
C TYR A 311 10.60 36.17 -13.34
N GLU A 312 11.14 36.79 -12.28
CA GLU A 312 12.19 36.18 -11.46
C GLU A 312 11.73 34.87 -10.81
N LYS A 313 10.50 34.85 -10.29
CA LYS A 313 9.91 33.62 -9.72
C LYS A 313 9.79 32.51 -10.77
N LEU A 314 9.38 32.83 -12.00
CA LEU A 314 9.31 31.84 -13.08
C LEU A 314 10.69 31.33 -13.50
N LEU A 315 11.73 32.13 -13.42
CA LEU A 315 13.12 31.65 -13.66
C LEU A 315 13.56 30.65 -12.60
N LEU A 316 13.23 30.86 -11.34
CA LEU A 316 13.51 29.89 -10.26
C LEU A 316 12.70 28.59 -10.47
N GLU A 317 11.43 28.68 -10.83
CA GLU A 317 10.59 27.53 -11.18
C GLU A 317 11.19 26.73 -12.37
N LYS A 318 11.66 27.44 -13.39
CA LYS A 318 12.34 26.83 -14.56
C LYS A 318 13.62 26.08 -14.14
N GLU A 319 14.44 26.70 -13.31
CA GLU A 319 15.68 26.05 -12.82
C GLU A 319 15.36 24.80 -12.01
N GLY A 320 14.35 24.85 -11.14
CA GLY A 320 13.81 23.68 -10.43
C GLY A 320 13.39 22.54 -11.35
N CYS A 321 12.68 22.86 -12.44
CA CYS A 321 12.28 21.85 -13.44
C CYS A 321 13.50 21.22 -14.16
N ILE A 322 14.53 22.02 -14.48
CA ILE A 322 15.77 21.53 -15.13
C ILE A 322 16.51 20.57 -14.19
N ILE A 323 16.63 20.91 -12.91
CA ILE A 323 17.27 20.05 -11.90
C ILE A 323 16.49 18.76 -11.74
N ALA A 324 15.15 18.84 -11.64
CA ALA A 324 14.28 17.66 -11.54
C ALA A 324 14.43 16.73 -12.75
N LEU A 325 14.47 17.28 -13.99
CA LEU A 325 14.70 16.49 -15.20
C LEU A 325 16.05 15.80 -15.23
N LYS A 326 17.10 16.50 -14.82
CA LYS A 326 18.44 15.89 -14.74
C LYS A 326 18.44 14.72 -13.75
N THR A 327 17.85 14.89 -12.59
CA THR A 327 17.74 13.83 -11.57
C THR A 327 16.94 12.64 -12.10
N LEU A 328 15.76 12.87 -12.69
CA LEU A 328 14.92 11.81 -13.24
C LEU A 328 15.60 11.03 -14.38
N LYS A 329 16.38 11.70 -15.26
CA LYS A 329 17.10 11.05 -16.35
C LYS A 329 18.33 10.28 -15.88
N ALA A 330 18.90 10.63 -14.72
CA ALA A 330 20.07 9.98 -14.14
C ALA A 330 19.71 8.76 -13.27
N THR A 331 18.48 8.67 -12.79
CA THR A 331 17.96 7.54 -12.01
C THR A 331 17.48 6.42 -12.91
#